data_6022623b970958d32ba496074e9c78bc
#
_entry.id   6022623b970958d32ba496074e9c78bc
#
_cell.length_a   1.000
_cell.length_b   1.000
_cell.length_c   1.000
_cell.angle_alpha   90.00
_cell.angle_beta   90.00
_cell.angle_gamma   90.00
#
_symmetry.space_group_name_H-M   'P 1'
#
loop_
_entity.id
_entity.type
_entity.pdbx_description
1 polymer ?
#
loop_
_entity_poly.entity_id
_entity_poly.type
_entity_poly.pdbx_seq_one_letter_code
_entity_poly.pdbx_strand_id
1 'polypeptide(L)'
;MTDRTATLDRLDPAHAGQAVYSRRFLSVYDAFVYGFNHPLLWRCPKARLVAHYDANVGARHLDVGVATGALLDDCRFPVPDPELTLMDLNPNSLAAASRRLARYAPRTHRANVLEDWHLEPGSYDSGARTLRRHCLTVPMSAKGVAFEHAHRVLAPGGTFFGATILGKDVPISPLATAFIALSNARGILDNHGDGPAELDAALAAVFPTRTVTIHGTVALFSARRG
;
A
#
# COMPACT_ATOMS: atom_id res chain seq x y z
N MET A 1 -19.33 -4.17 -32.55
CA MET A 1 -18.28 -4.89 -31.81
C MET A 1 -18.26 -4.27 -30.40
N THR A 2 -19.08 -4.81 -29.50
CA THR A 2 -19.23 -4.36 -28.12
C THR A 2 -17.97 -4.77 -27.35
N ASP A 3 -17.38 -3.81 -26.70
CA ASP A 3 -16.10 -3.82 -26.01
C ASP A 3 -16.03 -4.92 -24.93
N ARG A 4 -15.58 -6.11 -25.32
CA ARG A 4 -15.30 -7.25 -24.41
C ARG A 4 -14.19 -6.93 -23.42
N THR A 5 -13.29 -6.01 -23.75
CA THR A 5 -12.18 -5.56 -22.92
C THR A 5 -12.69 -4.79 -21.70
N ALA A 6 -13.67 -3.90 -21.86
CA ALA A 6 -14.26 -3.13 -20.77
C ALA A 6 -15.07 -3.97 -19.76
N THR A 7 -15.55 -5.15 -20.19
CA THR A 7 -16.31 -6.07 -19.32
C THR A 7 -15.39 -6.97 -18.50
N LEU A 8 -14.25 -7.40 -19.05
CA LEU A 8 -13.23 -8.19 -18.33
C LEU A 8 -12.50 -7.33 -17.29
N ASP A 9 -12.26 -6.05 -17.58
CA ASP A 9 -11.68 -5.07 -16.65
C ASP A 9 -12.50 -4.89 -15.36
N ARG A 10 -13.82 -5.10 -15.42
CA ARG A 10 -14.72 -4.98 -14.24
C ARG A 10 -14.70 -6.19 -13.31
N LEU A 11 -14.16 -7.31 -13.74
CA LEU A 11 -14.09 -8.57 -12.98
C LEU A 11 -12.72 -8.75 -12.29
N ASP A 12 -11.75 -7.86 -12.55
CA ASP A 12 -10.45 -7.89 -11.91
C ASP A 12 -10.58 -7.48 -10.43
N PRO A 13 -10.13 -8.32 -9.47
CA PRO A 13 -10.14 -8.01 -8.04
C PRO A 13 -9.45 -6.69 -7.68
N ALA A 14 -8.44 -6.27 -8.46
CA ALA A 14 -7.79 -4.98 -8.28
C ALA A 14 -8.69 -3.79 -8.67
N HIS A 15 -9.65 -3.98 -9.58
CA HIS A 15 -10.59 -2.94 -9.99
C HIS A 15 -11.71 -2.70 -8.98
N ALA A 16 -12.19 -3.72 -8.28
CA ALA A 16 -13.27 -3.59 -7.30
C ALA A 16 -12.89 -2.63 -6.16
N GLY A 17 -11.67 -2.73 -5.64
CA GLY A 17 -11.15 -1.85 -4.58
C GLY A 17 -10.90 -0.40 -5.00
N GLN A 18 -10.85 -0.10 -6.33
CA GLN A 18 -10.56 1.23 -6.84
C GLN A 18 -11.79 2.10 -7.05
N ALA A 19 -12.99 1.51 -7.22
CA ALA A 19 -14.22 2.23 -7.52
C ALA A 19 -14.54 3.32 -6.48
N VAL A 20 -14.03 3.17 -5.26
CA VAL A 20 -14.19 4.11 -4.14
C VAL A 20 -13.36 5.39 -4.32
N TYR A 21 -12.25 5.37 -5.08
CA TYR A 21 -11.30 6.48 -5.18
C TYR A 21 -11.69 7.50 -6.28
N SER A 22 -12.88 8.10 -6.14
CA SER A 22 -13.29 9.24 -6.96
C SER A 22 -12.53 10.51 -6.56
N ARG A 23 -12.46 11.52 -7.46
CA ARG A 23 -11.86 12.83 -7.14
C ARG A 23 -12.46 13.50 -5.90
N ARG A 24 -13.79 13.38 -5.72
CA ARG A 24 -14.49 13.93 -4.55
C ARG A 24 -14.15 13.19 -3.27
N PHE A 25 -14.00 11.87 -3.33
CA PHE A 25 -13.59 11.09 -2.17
C PHE A 25 -12.14 11.39 -1.78
N LEU A 26 -11.22 11.48 -2.75
CA LEU A 26 -9.82 11.80 -2.48
C LEU A 26 -9.64 13.17 -1.80
N SER A 27 -10.53 14.14 -2.00
CA SER A 27 -10.45 15.45 -1.33
C SER A 27 -10.74 15.39 0.17
N VAL A 28 -11.51 14.41 0.64
CA VAL A 28 -11.83 14.20 2.06
C VAL A 28 -11.16 12.94 2.64
N TYR A 29 -10.45 12.20 1.79
CA TYR A 29 -9.82 10.92 2.11
C TYR A 29 -8.91 11.01 3.34
N ASP A 30 -8.01 11.97 3.35
CA ASP A 30 -7.00 12.09 4.41
C ASP A 30 -7.64 12.39 5.78
N ALA A 31 -8.65 13.26 5.82
CA ALA A 31 -9.39 13.56 7.03
C ALA A 31 -10.14 12.33 7.55
N PHE A 32 -10.78 11.58 6.66
CA PHE A 32 -11.52 10.37 7.02
C PHE A 32 -10.58 9.22 7.42
N VAL A 33 -9.57 8.94 6.61
CA VAL A 33 -8.65 7.80 6.83
C VAL A 33 -7.71 8.08 7.99
N TYR A 34 -6.97 9.18 7.93
CA TYR A 34 -5.94 9.49 8.92
C TYR A 34 -6.46 10.23 10.16
N GLY A 35 -7.56 10.99 10.03
CA GLY A 35 -8.15 11.72 11.13
C GLY A 35 -9.12 10.86 11.97
N PHE A 36 -9.83 9.93 11.35
CA PHE A 36 -10.84 9.10 12.03
C PHE A 36 -10.46 7.62 12.08
N ASN A 37 -10.29 6.95 10.92
CA ASN A 37 -10.12 5.50 10.89
C ASN A 37 -8.85 5.05 11.60
N HIS A 38 -7.73 5.70 11.32
CA HIS A 38 -6.43 5.30 11.86
C HIS A 38 -6.33 5.42 13.38
N PRO A 39 -6.67 6.54 14.03
CA PRO A 39 -6.57 6.64 15.47
C PRO A 39 -7.65 5.83 16.20
N LEU A 40 -8.89 5.80 15.70
CA LEU A 40 -10.03 5.24 16.42
C LEU A 40 -10.31 3.76 16.11
N LEU A 41 -10.35 3.39 14.82
CA LEU A 41 -10.64 2.02 14.43
C LEU A 41 -9.39 1.14 14.51
N TRP A 42 -8.30 1.61 13.90
CA TRP A 42 -7.09 0.79 13.74
C TRP A 42 -6.09 0.95 14.88
N ARG A 43 -6.24 1.96 15.75
CA ARG A 43 -5.32 2.29 16.84
C ARG A 43 -3.86 2.44 16.37
N CYS A 44 -3.69 2.93 15.16
CA CYS A 44 -2.39 3.23 14.54
C CYS A 44 -2.45 4.65 13.95
N PRO A 45 -2.10 5.70 14.70
CA PRO A 45 -2.19 7.08 14.23
C PRO A 45 -1.22 7.35 13.09
N LYS A 46 -1.55 8.32 12.21
CA LYS A 46 -0.75 8.72 11.04
C LYS A 46 0.72 8.95 11.36
N ALA A 47 1.02 9.56 12.52
CA ALA A 47 2.39 9.83 12.95
C ALA A 47 3.28 8.56 13.00
N ARG A 48 2.71 7.38 13.33
CA ARG A 48 3.45 6.12 13.31
C ARG A 48 3.77 5.65 11.88
N LEU A 49 2.83 5.88 10.95
CA LEU A 49 3.06 5.58 9.55
C LEU A 49 4.14 6.49 8.95
N VAL A 50 4.07 7.79 9.26
CA VAL A 50 5.09 8.77 8.84
C VAL A 50 6.47 8.40 9.42
N ALA A 51 6.56 8.09 10.72
CA ALA A 51 7.82 7.64 11.33
C ALA A 51 8.35 6.34 10.69
N HIS A 52 7.46 5.45 10.24
CA HIS A 52 7.86 4.24 9.52
C HIS A 52 8.41 4.57 8.11
N TYR A 53 7.84 5.57 7.44
CA TYR A 53 8.40 6.09 6.19
C TYR A 53 9.76 6.73 6.43
N ASP A 54 9.90 7.63 7.42
CA ASP A 54 11.16 8.29 7.78
C ASP A 54 12.32 7.31 8.03
N ALA A 55 11.99 6.15 8.61
CA ALA A 55 12.99 5.11 8.92
C ALA A 55 13.42 4.26 7.71
N ASN A 56 12.64 4.24 6.60
CA ASN A 56 12.83 3.27 5.54
C ASN A 56 12.92 3.88 4.13
N VAL A 57 12.47 5.13 3.93
CA VAL A 57 12.48 5.76 2.62
C VAL A 57 13.92 6.07 2.17
N GLY A 58 14.22 5.76 0.90
CA GLY A 58 15.52 6.02 0.27
C GLY A 58 15.48 7.17 -0.73
N ALA A 59 16.61 7.46 -1.36
CA ALA A 59 16.74 8.53 -2.34
C ALA A 59 15.98 8.24 -3.64
N ARG A 60 15.99 6.98 -4.10
CA ARG A 60 15.19 6.49 -5.24
C ARG A 60 14.06 5.63 -4.69
N HIS A 61 12.85 6.19 -4.67
CA HIS A 61 11.72 5.58 -3.99
C HIS A 61 10.55 5.26 -4.93
N LEU A 62 10.00 4.04 -4.78
CA LEU A 62 8.77 3.58 -5.44
C LEU A 62 7.64 3.48 -4.42
N ASP A 63 6.58 4.27 -4.59
CA ASP A 63 5.38 4.12 -3.76
C ASP A 63 4.27 3.40 -4.53
N VAL A 64 3.86 2.22 -4.03
CA VAL A 64 2.90 1.32 -4.67
C VAL A 64 1.53 1.48 -4.04
N GLY A 65 0.59 2.01 -4.81
CA GLY A 65 -0.74 2.34 -4.33
C GLY A 65 -0.75 3.65 -3.55
N VAL A 66 -0.22 4.69 -4.16
CA VAL A 66 0.08 5.99 -3.55
C VAL A 66 -1.11 6.74 -2.96
N ALA A 67 -2.36 6.45 -3.41
CA ALA A 67 -3.58 7.17 -3.00
C ALA A 67 -3.46 8.69 -3.18
N THR A 68 -3.44 9.47 -2.07
CA THR A 68 -3.28 10.92 -2.09
C THR A 68 -1.83 11.40 -1.97
N GLY A 69 -0.88 10.50 -1.71
CA GLY A 69 0.52 10.85 -1.45
C GLY A 69 0.80 11.47 -0.08
N ALA A 70 -0.18 11.42 0.85
CA ALA A 70 -0.09 12.14 2.13
C ALA A 70 1.02 11.65 3.07
N LEU A 71 1.45 10.39 2.97
CA LEU A 71 2.56 9.88 3.78
C LEU A 71 3.91 10.33 3.22
N LEU A 72 4.05 10.34 1.89
CA LEU A 72 5.25 10.88 1.22
C LEU A 72 5.39 12.39 1.41
N ASP A 73 4.27 13.11 1.49
CA ASP A 73 4.25 14.57 1.71
C ASP A 73 4.75 14.95 3.10
N ASP A 74 4.39 14.13 4.11
CA ASP A 74 4.74 14.37 5.51
C ASP A 74 6.08 13.74 5.92
N CYS A 75 6.60 12.75 5.18
CA CYS A 75 7.84 12.07 5.53
C CYS A 75 9.09 12.88 5.15
N ARG A 76 10.22 12.49 5.75
CA ARG A 76 11.53 13.10 5.52
C ARG A 76 12.38 12.17 4.66
N PHE A 77 12.72 12.61 3.47
CA PHE A 77 13.66 11.90 2.62
C PHE A 77 15.11 12.11 3.10
N PRO A 78 16.00 11.13 2.86
CA PRO A 78 17.41 11.24 3.23
C PRO A 78 18.19 12.25 2.35
N VAL A 79 17.58 12.72 1.27
CA VAL A 79 18.13 13.70 0.31
C VAL A 79 17.12 14.80 0.01
N PRO A 80 17.55 16.02 -0.34
CA PRO A 80 16.63 17.12 -0.64
C PRO A 80 15.82 16.87 -1.92
N ASP A 81 16.41 16.20 -2.92
CA ASP A 81 15.79 15.94 -4.23
C ASP A 81 15.68 14.43 -4.48
N PRO A 82 14.67 13.74 -3.88
CA PRO A 82 14.46 12.31 -4.09
C PRO A 82 13.88 12.02 -5.46
N GLU A 83 14.29 10.92 -6.07
CA GLU A 83 13.66 10.39 -7.28
C GLU A 83 12.44 9.56 -6.87
N LEU A 84 11.24 10.11 -7.11
CA LEU A 84 9.99 9.45 -6.77
C LEU A 84 9.32 8.84 -7.98
N THR A 85 8.92 7.59 -7.86
CA THR A 85 7.99 6.93 -8.78
C THR A 85 6.71 6.57 -8.02
N LEU A 86 5.58 7.09 -8.49
CA LEU A 86 4.25 6.86 -7.92
C LEU A 86 3.54 5.82 -8.78
N MET A 87 3.26 4.67 -8.21
CA MET A 87 2.57 3.59 -8.90
C MET A 87 1.17 3.40 -8.34
N ASP A 88 0.18 3.43 -9.20
CA ASP A 88 -1.22 3.14 -8.87
C ASP A 88 -1.98 2.71 -10.13
N LEU A 89 -2.99 1.86 -9.99
CA LEU A 89 -3.87 1.52 -11.10
C LEU A 89 -4.89 2.65 -11.38
N ASN A 90 -5.25 3.43 -10.35
CA ASN A 90 -6.24 4.51 -10.45
C ASN A 90 -5.59 5.83 -10.90
N PRO A 91 -5.95 6.37 -12.08
CA PRO A 91 -5.39 7.62 -12.58
C PRO A 91 -5.75 8.84 -11.70
N ASN A 92 -6.87 8.81 -10.96
CA ASN A 92 -7.22 9.89 -10.04
C ASN A 92 -6.27 9.95 -8.84
N SER A 93 -5.85 8.78 -8.31
CA SER A 93 -4.83 8.68 -7.26
C SER A 93 -3.49 9.25 -7.76
N LEU A 94 -3.02 8.81 -8.91
CA LEU A 94 -1.78 9.32 -9.52
C LEU A 94 -1.82 10.84 -9.70
N ALA A 95 -2.91 11.37 -10.24
CA ALA A 95 -3.07 12.81 -10.45
C ALA A 95 -3.13 13.59 -9.12
N ALA A 96 -3.77 13.05 -8.08
CA ALA A 96 -3.84 13.69 -6.76
C ALA A 96 -2.48 13.72 -6.08
N ALA A 97 -1.77 12.58 -6.06
CA ALA A 97 -0.45 12.45 -5.47
C ALA A 97 0.61 13.29 -6.20
N SER A 98 0.59 13.29 -7.55
CA SER A 98 1.51 14.12 -8.34
C SER A 98 1.35 15.60 -8.07
N ARG A 99 0.11 16.09 -7.91
CA ARG A 99 -0.11 17.50 -7.55
C ARG A 99 0.41 17.81 -6.15
N ARG A 100 0.18 16.93 -5.19
CA ARG A 100 0.65 17.10 -3.81
C ARG A 100 2.16 17.11 -3.72
N LEU A 101 2.82 16.23 -4.43
CA LEU A 101 4.26 16.01 -4.42
C LEU A 101 4.99 16.77 -5.55
N ALA A 102 4.35 17.77 -6.16
CA ALA A 102 4.88 18.49 -7.33
C ALA A 102 6.30 19.07 -7.11
N ARG A 103 6.64 19.41 -5.85
CA ARG A 103 7.99 19.88 -5.48
C ARG A 103 9.11 18.87 -5.78
N TYR A 104 8.79 17.58 -5.86
CA TYR A 104 9.72 16.50 -6.18
C TYR A 104 9.64 16.03 -7.64
N ALA A 105 8.78 16.65 -8.47
CA ALA A 105 8.56 16.27 -9.87
C ALA A 105 8.41 14.73 -10.08
N PRO A 106 7.51 14.03 -9.37
CA PRO A 106 7.46 12.58 -9.36
C PRO A 106 7.09 12.01 -10.72
N ARG A 107 7.68 10.87 -11.08
CA ARG A 107 7.24 10.05 -12.21
C ARG A 107 5.99 9.28 -11.83
N THR A 108 5.05 9.12 -12.76
CA THR A 108 3.85 8.30 -12.55
C THR A 108 3.91 7.04 -13.39
N HIS A 109 3.53 5.93 -12.79
CA HIS A 109 3.47 4.63 -13.42
C HIS A 109 2.11 3.98 -13.17
N ARG A 110 1.30 3.84 -14.21
CA ARG A 110 0.00 3.18 -14.08
C ARG A 110 0.15 1.69 -14.29
N ALA A 111 0.03 0.91 -13.22
CA ALA A 111 0.15 -0.55 -13.28
C ALA A 111 -0.75 -1.22 -12.25
N ASN A 112 -1.16 -2.47 -12.54
CA ASN A 112 -1.80 -3.36 -11.61
C ASN A 112 -0.74 -4.02 -10.73
N VAL A 113 -0.92 -3.96 -9.42
CA VAL A 113 0.04 -4.51 -8.46
C VAL A 113 0.18 -6.04 -8.53
N LEU A 114 -0.83 -6.72 -9.07
CA LEU A 114 -0.84 -8.18 -9.24
C LEU A 114 -0.21 -8.64 -10.56
N GLU A 115 0.06 -7.72 -11.49
CA GLU A 115 0.69 -7.99 -12.77
C GLU A 115 2.15 -7.56 -12.76
N ASP A 116 2.89 -7.89 -13.83
CA ASP A 116 4.27 -7.38 -13.98
C ASP A 116 4.29 -5.85 -13.97
N TRP A 117 5.15 -5.29 -13.15
CA TRP A 117 5.26 -3.83 -13.02
C TRP A 117 6.00 -3.17 -14.18
N HIS A 118 6.68 -3.93 -15.03
CA HIS A 118 7.48 -3.41 -16.15
C HIS A 118 8.42 -2.26 -15.76
N LEU A 119 8.97 -2.34 -14.55
CA LEU A 119 9.99 -1.43 -14.01
C LEU A 119 11.36 -2.11 -14.06
N GLU A 120 12.39 -1.30 -14.29
CA GLU A 120 13.76 -1.80 -14.37
C GLU A 120 14.20 -2.45 -13.06
N PRO A 121 14.77 -3.68 -13.10
CA PRO A 121 15.29 -4.35 -11.93
C PRO A 121 16.39 -3.54 -11.23
N GLY A 122 16.40 -3.52 -9.91
CA GLY A 122 17.45 -2.88 -9.13
C GLY A 122 17.47 -1.35 -9.14
N SER A 123 16.37 -0.72 -9.60
CA SER A 123 16.33 0.74 -9.79
C SER A 123 16.02 1.54 -8.53
N TYR A 124 15.48 0.91 -7.47
CA TYR A 124 15.00 1.61 -6.30
C TYR A 124 15.74 1.23 -5.02
N ASP A 125 16.11 2.23 -4.21
CA ASP A 125 16.70 2.05 -2.88
C ASP A 125 15.64 1.66 -1.85
N SER A 126 14.41 2.09 -2.08
CA SER A 126 13.26 1.72 -1.25
C SER A 126 11.97 1.62 -2.07
N GLY A 127 11.07 0.76 -1.59
CA GLY A 127 9.71 0.67 -2.09
C GLY A 127 8.73 0.64 -0.93
N ALA A 128 7.60 1.34 -1.05
CA ALA A 128 6.56 1.31 -0.02
C ALA A 128 5.23 0.80 -0.57
N ARG A 129 4.49 0.13 0.32
CA ARG A 129 3.09 -0.21 0.08
C ARG A 129 2.29 -0.13 1.38
N THR A 130 1.52 0.93 1.50
CA THR A 130 0.82 1.21 2.75
C THR A 130 -0.69 1.12 2.55
N LEU A 131 -1.34 0.28 3.40
CA LEU A 131 -2.79 0.17 3.58
C LEU A 131 -3.62 -0.27 2.35
N ARG A 132 -3.01 -0.62 1.24
CA ARG A 132 -3.75 -1.07 0.05
C ARG A 132 -3.86 -2.59 -0.11
N ARG A 133 -3.16 -3.37 0.71
CA ARG A 133 -3.24 -4.85 0.63
C ARG A 133 -4.62 -5.39 1.02
N HIS A 134 -5.30 -4.75 1.97
CA HIS A 134 -6.64 -5.13 2.41
C HIS A 134 -7.75 -4.81 1.37
N CYS A 135 -7.50 -3.87 0.45
CA CYS A 135 -8.42 -3.59 -0.67
C CYS A 135 -8.23 -4.53 -1.87
N LEU A 136 -7.26 -5.47 -1.84
CA LEU A 136 -7.18 -6.56 -2.81
C LEU A 136 -8.04 -7.71 -2.32
N THR A 137 -9.09 -8.02 -3.07
CA THR A 137 -10.01 -9.13 -2.79
C THR A 137 -9.42 -10.47 -3.25
N VAL A 138 -8.22 -10.78 -2.74
CA VAL A 138 -7.49 -12.03 -3.00
C VAL A 138 -6.81 -12.50 -1.71
N PRO A 139 -6.61 -13.82 -1.53
CA PRO A 139 -5.95 -14.38 -0.35
C PRO A 139 -4.50 -13.91 -0.22
N MET A 140 -3.93 -14.02 1.00
CA MET A 140 -2.56 -13.57 1.30
C MET A 140 -1.51 -14.17 0.36
N SER A 141 -1.67 -15.44 -0.05
CA SER A 141 -0.78 -16.10 -1.01
C SER A 141 -0.71 -15.37 -2.36
N ALA A 142 -1.86 -14.91 -2.88
CA ALA A 142 -1.90 -14.13 -4.12
C ALA A 142 -1.38 -12.69 -3.90
N LYS A 143 -1.55 -12.13 -2.68
CA LYS A 143 -0.94 -10.85 -2.32
C LYS A 143 0.60 -10.93 -2.29
N GLY A 144 1.18 -12.13 -2.14
CA GLY A 144 2.63 -12.40 -2.12
C GLY A 144 3.33 -11.99 -3.42
N VAL A 145 2.69 -12.11 -4.58
CA VAL A 145 3.27 -11.72 -5.88
C VAL A 145 3.79 -10.29 -5.91
N ALA A 146 3.13 -9.38 -5.18
CA ALA A 146 3.59 -8.00 -5.05
C ALA A 146 4.93 -7.88 -4.32
N PHE A 147 5.28 -8.82 -3.44
CA PHE A 147 6.59 -8.87 -2.79
C PHE A 147 7.68 -9.33 -3.74
N GLU A 148 7.38 -10.29 -4.63
CA GLU A 148 8.31 -10.74 -5.67
C GLU A 148 8.62 -9.59 -6.65
N HIS A 149 7.60 -8.86 -7.09
CA HIS A 149 7.79 -7.68 -7.94
C HIS A 149 8.61 -6.59 -7.22
N ALA A 150 8.30 -6.32 -5.94
CA ALA A 150 9.06 -5.36 -5.14
C ALA A 150 10.52 -5.80 -4.99
N HIS A 151 10.78 -7.07 -4.69
CA HIS A 151 12.14 -7.59 -4.59
C HIS A 151 12.93 -7.41 -5.88
N ARG A 152 12.31 -7.65 -7.04
CA ARG A 152 12.96 -7.51 -8.35
C ARG A 152 13.42 -6.08 -8.61
N VAL A 153 12.58 -5.09 -8.32
CA VAL A 153 12.85 -3.68 -8.63
C VAL A 153 13.74 -2.97 -7.61
N LEU A 154 13.89 -3.50 -6.40
CA LEU A 154 14.80 -2.96 -5.41
C LEU A 154 16.27 -3.19 -5.80
N ALA A 155 17.14 -2.25 -5.50
CA ALA A 155 18.58 -2.44 -5.53
C ALA A 155 19.04 -3.45 -4.46
N PRO A 156 20.21 -4.09 -4.60
CA PRO A 156 20.82 -4.86 -3.52
C PRO A 156 20.91 -4.02 -2.23
N GLY A 157 20.48 -4.57 -1.11
CA GLY A 157 20.36 -3.84 0.16
C GLY A 157 19.18 -2.88 0.26
N GLY A 158 18.37 -2.73 -0.79
CA GLY A 158 17.17 -1.90 -0.78
C GLY A 158 16.07 -2.45 0.13
N THR A 159 15.19 -1.59 0.60
CA THR A 159 14.15 -1.93 1.58
C THR A 159 12.75 -1.81 0.99
N PHE A 160 11.94 -2.88 1.11
CA PHE A 160 10.49 -2.81 0.91
C PHE A 160 9.78 -2.72 2.25
N PHE A 161 8.92 -1.72 2.41
CA PHE A 161 8.24 -1.50 3.68
C PHE A 161 6.76 -1.13 3.47
N GLY A 162 6.01 -1.11 4.57
CA GLY A 162 4.62 -0.71 4.46
C GLY A 162 3.78 -1.02 5.69
N ALA A 163 2.47 -0.91 5.50
CA ALA A 163 1.49 -1.21 6.52
C ALA A 163 0.30 -1.96 5.94
N THR A 164 -0.27 -2.87 6.74
CA THR A 164 -1.51 -3.57 6.38
C THR A 164 -2.42 -3.71 7.60
N ILE A 165 -3.75 -3.63 7.37
CA ILE A 165 -4.75 -3.90 8.40
C ILE A 165 -4.94 -5.40 8.47
N LEU A 166 -4.79 -5.97 9.66
CA LEU A 166 -4.98 -7.38 9.94
C LEU A 166 -6.44 -7.67 10.32
N GLY A 167 -6.93 -8.83 9.92
CA GLY A 167 -8.29 -9.28 10.20
C GLY A 167 -8.40 -10.32 11.29
N LYS A 168 -7.25 -10.90 11.72
CA LYS A 168 -7.22 -11.92 12.77
C LYS A 168 -5.94 -11.85 13.59
N ASP A 169 -5.93 -12.54 14.73
CA ASP A 169 -4.78 -12.73 15.64
C ASP A 169 -4.19 -11.40 16.16
N VAL A 170 -5.01 -10.36 16.24
CA VAL A 170 -4.67 -9.05 16.81
C VAL A 170 -5.86 -8.50 17.61
N PRO A 171 -5.63 -7.59 18.58
CA PRO A 171 -6.70 -6.95 19.32
C PRO A 171 -7.57 -6.08 18.43
N ILE A 172 -8.76 -6.55 18.06
CA ILE A 172 -9.74 -5.82 17.25
C ILE A 172 -10.86 -5.31 18.17
N SER A 173 -11.12 -4.00 18.14
CA SER A 173 -12.25 -3.44 18.90
C SER A 173 -13.60 -3.85 18.30
N PRO A 174 -14.69 -3.92 19.07
CA PRO A 174 -16.02 -4.24 18.52
C PRO A 174 -16.43 -3.34 17.36
N LEU A 175 -16.09 -2.04 17.43
CA LEU A 175 -16.37 -1.08 16.36
C LEU A 175 -15.56 -1.42 15.09
N ALA A 176 -14.28 -1.74 15.24
CA ALA A 176 -13.43 -2.16 14.12
C ALA A 176 -13.91 -3.49 13.53
N THR A 177 -14.33 -4.45 14.36
CA THR A 177 -14.91 -5.73 13.92
C THR A 177 -16.14 -5.50 13.04
N ALA A 178 -17.08 -4.67 13.49
CA ALA A 178 -18.28 -4.34 12.73
C ALA A 178 -17.93 -3.63 11.39
N PHE A 179 -16.97 -2.70 11.42
CA PHE A 179 -16.50 -2.00 10.22
C PHE A 179 -15.83 -2.95 9.22
N ILE A 180 -14.96 -3.85 9.70
CA ILE A 180 -14.30 -4.87 8.89
C ILE A 180 -15.34 -5.80 8.26
N ALA A 181 -16.28 -6.33 9.06
CA ALA A 181 -17.33 -7.22 8.58
C ALA A 181 -18.18 -6.56 7.48
N LEU A 182 -18.61 -5.31 7.69
CA LEU A 182 -19.39 -4.56 6.73
C LEU A 182 -18.60 -4.27 5.45
N SER A 183 -17.31 -3.95 5.58
CA SER A 183 -16.42 -3.65 4.45
C SER A 183 -16.12 -4.90 3.63
N ASN A 184 -15.91 -6.06 4.29
CA ASN A 184 -15.74 -7.34 3.62
C ASN A 184 -17.04 -7.77 2.89
N ALA A 185 -18.20 -7.60 3.52
CA ALA A 185 -19.49 -7.90 2.90
C ALA A 185 -19.78 -7.06 1.65
N ARG A 186 -19.17 -5.87 1.55
CA ARG A 186 -19.26 -4.99 0.38
C ARG A 186 -18.11 -5.16 -0.62
N GLY A 187 -17.22 -6.11 -0.41
CA GLY A 187 -16.04 -6.33 -1.27
C GLY A 187 -15.03 -5.17 -1.27
N ILE A 188 -15.06 -4.31 -0.24
CA ILE A 188 -14.10 -3.20 -0.06
C ILE A 188 -12.81 -3.71 0.57
N LEU A 189 -12.91 -4.65 1.50
CA LEU A 189 -11.80 -5.34 2.16
C LEU A 189 -11.87 -6.84 1.86
N ASP A 190 -10.71 -7.51 1.95
CA ASP A 190 -10.61 -8.97 2.05
C ASP A 190 -9.41 -9.28 2.94
N ASN A 191 -9.62 -9.21 4.25
CA ASN A 191 -8.57 -9.40 5.25
C ASN A 191 -8.92 -10.43 6.32
N HIS A 192 -10.00 -11.21 6.17
CA HIS A 192 -10.40 -12.25 7.13
C HIS A 192 -9.27 -13.26 7.41
N GLY A 193 -8.50 -13.60 6.38
CA GLY A 193 -7.38 -14.52 6.48
C GLY A 193 -6.03 -13.85 6.81
N ASP A 194 -5.99 -12.53 6.90
CA ASP A 194 -4.75 -11.77 7.05
C ASP A 194 -4.39 -11.62 8.53
N GLY A 195 -3.43 -12.40 9.00
CA GLY A 195 -2.84 -12.31 10.32
C GLY A 195 -1.34 -12.02 10.29
N PRO A 196 -0.71 -11.82 11.47
CA PRO A 196 0.74 -11.60 11.56
C PRO A 196 1.57 -12.73 10.98
N ALA A 197 1.17 -13.98 11.23
CA ALA A 197 1.88 -15.16 10.75
C ALA A 197 1.84 -15.30 9.22
N GLU A 198 0.69 -15.05 8.61
CA GLU A 198 0.54 -15.11 7.16
C GLU A 198 1.33 -13.98 6.46
N LEU A 199 1.37 -12.80 7.08
CA LEU A 199 2.19 -11.69 6.57
C LEU A 199 3.67 -12.03 6.65
N ASP A 200 4.13 -12.53 7.81
CA ASP A 200 5.54 -12.93 7.98
C ASP A 200 5.94 -14.04 7.03
N ALA A 201 5.10 -15.07 6.85
CA ALA A 201 5.35 -16.15 5.91
C ALA A 201 5.43 -15.65 4.46
N ALA A 202 4.55 -14.75 4.05
CA ALA A 202 4.57 -14.18 2.71
C ALA A 202 5.81 -13.30 2.46
N LEU A 203 6.28 -12.57 3.47
CA LEU A 203 7.53 -11.83 3.40
C LEU A 203 8.75 -12.78 3.39
N ALA A 204 8.71 -13.82 4.22
CA ALA A 204 9.79 -14.83 4.34
C ALA A 204 10.10 -15.54 3.02
N ALA A 205 9.09 -15.77 2.20
CA ALA A 205 9.24 -16.41 0.90
C ALA A 205 10.13 -15.62 -0.06
N VAL A 206 10.28 -14.31 0.15
CA VAL A 206 10.98 -13.42 -0.78
C VAL A 206 12.15 -12.68 -0.13
N PHE A 207 11.99 -12.27 1.14
CA PHE A 207 12.98 -11.46 1.86
C PHE A 207 13.53 -12.21 3.06
N PRO A 208 14.83 -12.54 3.07
CA PRO A 208 15.44 -13.24 4.20
C PRO A 208 15.50 -12.37 5.46
N THR A 209 15.71 -11.06 5.30
CA THR A 209 15.74 -10.09 6.40
C THR A 209 14.44 -9.28 6.41
N ARG A 210 13.69 -9.41 7.49
CA ARG A 210 12.40 -8.72 7.64
C ARG A 210 12.06 -8.46 9.10
N THR A 211 11.19 -7.48 9.31
CA THR A 211 10.62 -7.12 10.62
C THR A 211 9.13 -6.84 10.47
N VAL A 212 8.34 -7.32 11.40
CA VAL A 212 6.90 -7.03 11.50
C VAL A 212 6.60 -6.54 12.91
N THR A 213 5.97 -5.38 13.02
CA THR A 213 5.57 -4.78 14.31
C THR A 213 4.08 -4.47 14.29
N ILE A 214 3.37 -4.84 15.35
CA ILE A 214 1.92 -4.67 15.46
C ILE A 214 1.59 -3.42 16.27
N HIS A 215 0.71 -2.57 15.70
CA HIS A 215 0.15 -1.39 16.36
C HIS A 215 -1.37 -1.40 16.20
N GLY A 216 -2.10 -1.75 17.26
CA GLY A 216 -3.54 -1.99 17.19
C GLY A 216 -3.84 -3.12 16.22
N THR A 217 -4.61 -2.84 15.16
CA THR A 217 -4.91 -3.81 14.08
C THR A 217 -4.00 -3.69 12.86
N VAL A 218 -2.99 -2.82 12.92
CA VAL A 218 -2.08 -2.57 11.80
C VAL A 218 -0.74 -3.26 12.03
N ALA A 219 -0.29 -4.03 11.05
CA ALA A 219 1.09 -4.48 10.97
C ALA A 219 1.91 -3.48 10.15
N LEU A 220 3.00 -2.98 10.73
CA LEU A 220 4.07 -2.29 10.03
C LEU A 220 5.15 -3.32 9.70
N PHE A 221 5.60 -3.37 8.47
CA PHE A 221 6.66 -4.28 8.05
C PHE A 221 7.77 -3.56 7.32
N SER A 222 8.99 -4.05 7.47
CA SER A 222 10.12 -3.73 6.60
C SER A 222 10.85 -5.01 6.23
N ALA A 223 11.30 -5.11 4.97
CA ALA A 223 11.93 -6.29 4.41
C ALA A 223 13.05 -5.86 3.48
N ARG A 224 14.24 -6.44 3.63
CA ARG A 224 15.44 -6.01 2.92
C ARG A 224 15.84 -7.02 1.85
N ARG A 225 16.14 -6.51 0.66
CA ARG A 225 16.78 -7.31 -0.39
C ARG A 225 18.23 -7.60 -0.01
N GLY A 226 18.62 -8.87 -0.06
CA GLY A 226 20.01 -9.30 0.13
C GLY A 226 20.95 -8.76 -0.96
#